data_c383243bed4f3590ba3ad8019c53d20c
#
_entry.id   c383243bed4f3590ba3ad8019c53d20c
#
_cell.length_a   1.000
_cell.length_b   1.000
_cell.length_c   1.000
_cell.angle_alpha   90.00
_cell.angle_beta   90.00
_cell.angle_gamma   90.00
#
_symmetry.space_group_name_H-M   'P 1'
#
loop_
_entity.id
_entity.type
_entity.pdbx_description
1 polymer ?
#
loop_
_entity_poly.entity_id
_entity_poly.type
_entity_poly.pdbx_seq_one_letter_code
_entity_poly.pdbx_strand_id
1 'polypeptide(L)'
;NYFERDTVERVISLSEEYGFALNVMTHQDMYVNCWGERVEKIANMIHIRPTVADLRTIAASQPVVQMCPYISVDLEPEIMSQLPDCVGSRWIETFMDINLKGVDKSLGVEQVMRYYGFTMAEAMAFGDGGNDLPMVRDAAVGVAMGNACAELKAAGDYITASVDDNG
;
A
#
# COMPACT_ATOMS: atom_id res chain seq x y z
N ASN A 1 -2.87 -12.79 3.35
CA ASN A 1 -1.42 -12.87 3.48
C ASN A 1 -0.97 -11.98 4.63
N TYR A 2 0.04 -12.43 5.38
CA TYR A 2 0.62 -11.72 6.51
C TYR A 2 2.12 -11.65 6.35
N PHE A 3 2.75 -10.64 6.91
CA PHE A 3 4.20 -10.58 6.99
C PHE A 3 4.72 -11.62 7.97
N GLU A 4 5.83 -12.26 7.62
CA GLU A 4 6.60 -13.07 8.56
C GLU A 4 7.14 -12.18 9.69
N ARG A 5 7.22 -12.74 10.89
CA ARG A 5 7.62 -11.99 12.09
C ARG A 5 9.00 -11.34 11.95
N ASP A 6 9.95 -12.04 11.35
CA ASP A 6 11.30 -11.55 11.15
C ASP A 6 11.34 -10.32 10.21
N THR A 7 10.48 -10.30 9.19
CA THR A 7 10.33 -9.14 8.29
C THR A 7 9.78 -7.94 9.05
N VAL A 8 8.73 -8.14 9.87
CA VAL A 8 8.15 -7.06 10.69
C VAL A 8 9.19 -6.51 11.67
N GLU A 9 9.92 -7.38 12.37
CA GLU A 9 10.97 -7.00 13.31
C GLU A 9 12.10 -6.23 12.60
N ARG A 10 12.46 -6.64 11.37
CA ARG A 10 13.46 -5.91 10.59
C ARG A 10 13.00 -4.50 10.25
N VAL A 11 11.77 -4.30 9.83
CA VAL A 11 11.24 -2.96 9.51
C VAL A 11 11.13 -2.09 10.76
N ILE A 12 10.72 -2.66 11.90
CA ILE A 12 10.72 -1.94 13.19
C ILE A 12 12.15 -1.49 13.56
N SER A 13 13.13 -2.39 13.45
CA SER A 13 14.54 -2.06 13.73
C SER A 13 15.08 -0.97 12.80
N LEU A 14 14.71 -1.01 11.50
CA LEU A 14 15.05 0.06 10.55
C LEU A 14 14.42 1.40 10.95
N SER A 15 13.19 1.39 11.45
CA SER A 15 12.52 2.62 11.91
C SER A 15 13.25 3.26 13.09
N GLU A 16 13.82 2.46 13.98
CA GLU A 16 14.62 2.92 15.11
C GLU A 16 16.01 3.41 14.66
N GLU A 17 16.67 2.66 13.78
CA GLU A 17 18.01 2.96 13.26
C GLU A 17 18.03 4.28 12.48
N TYR A 18 17.03 4.49 11.61
CA TYR A 18 16.94 5.68 10.74
C TYR A 18 16.04 6.79 11.31
N GLY A 19 15.39 6.55 12.46
CA GLY A 19 14.61 7.56 13.18
C GLY A 19 13.33 7.99 12.48
N PHE A 20 12.64 7.11 11.75
CA PHE A 20 11.38 7.43 11.09
C PHE A 20 10.16 6.86 11.82
N ALA A 21 9.01 7.53 11.67
CA ALA A 21 7.74 6.99 12.12
C ALA A 21 7.34 5.81 11.22
N LEU A 22 6.86 4.74 11.84
CA LEU A 22 6.40 3.53 11.17
C LEU A 22 4.96 3.22 11.59
N ASN A 23 4.06 3.12 10.62
CA ASN A 23 2.72 2.60 10.83
C ASN A 23 2.70 1.09 10.52
N VAL A 24 2.05 0.34 11.39
CA VAL A 24 1.77 -1.10 11.23
C VAL A 24 0.27 -1.29 11.22
N MET A 25 -0.22 -1.97 10.19
CA MET A 25 -1.64 -2.30 10.04
C MET A 25 -1.89 -3.76 10.38
N THR A 26 -2.92 -3.99 11.15
CA THR A 26 -3.46 -5.32 11.47
C THR A 26 -4.86 -5.45 10.88
N HIS A 27 -5.54 -6.58 11.08
CA HIS A 27 -6.96 -6.70 10.70
C HIS A 27 -7.90 -5.83 11.52
N GLN A 28 -7.46 -5.36 12.69
CA GLN A 28 -8.32 -4.66 13.64
C GLN A 28 -8.08 -3.15 13.58
N ASP A 29 -6.80 -2.75 13.50
CA ASP A 29 -6.42 -1.36 13.73
C ASP A 29 -5.09 -0.97 13.08
N MET A 30 -4.79 0.33 13.12
CA MET A 30 -3.55 0.94 12.69
C MET A 30 -2.77 1.46 13.89
N TYR A 31 -1.49 1.12 13.96
CA TYR A 31 -0.61 1.49 15.06
C TYR A 31 0.64 2.20 14.56
N VAL A 32 1.09 3.22 15.25
CA VAL A 32 2.32 3.96 14.92
C VAL A 32 3.27 3.97 16.12
N ASN A 33 4.58 3.85 15.85
CA ASN A 33 5.59 3.86 16.94
C ASN A 33 5.73 5.23 17.61
N CYS A 34 5.56 6.32 16.86
CA CYS A 34 5.65 7.67 17.39
C CYS A 34 4.77 8.64 16.59
N TRP A 35 4.32 9.71 17.23
CA TRP A 35 3.60 10.79 16.58
C TRP A 35 4.57 11.87 16.12
N GLY A 36 4.36 12.41 14.93
CA GLY A 36 5.19 13.47 14.36
C GLY A 36 4.48 14.20 13.21
N GLU A 37 5.10 15.24 12.68
CA GLU A 37 4.50 16.11 11.65
C GLU A 37 4.04 15.33 10.40
N ARG A 38 4.84 14.37 9.92
CA ARG A 38 4.48 13.55 8.75
C ARG A 38 3.27 12.66 9.02
N VAL A 39 3.20 12.09 10.22
CA VAL A 39 2.04 11.26 10.66
C VAL A 39 0.80 12.14 10.75
N GLU A 40 0.90 13.32 11.37
CA GLU A 40 -0.21 14.28 11.50
C GLU A 40 -0.74 14.70 10.12
N LYS A 41 0.16 15.02 9.18
CA LYS A 41 -0.19 15.41 7.80
C LYS A 41 -1.00 14.31 7.10
N ILE A 42 -0.53 13.08 7.14
CA ILE A 42 -1.22 11.94 6.51
C ILE A 42 -2.54 11.64 7.23
N ALA A 43 -2.53 11.59 8.56
CA ALA A 43 -3.74 11.34 9.37
C ALA A 43 -4.87 12.35 9.08
N ASN A 44 -4.51 13.63 8.90
CA ASN A 44 -5.47 14.66 8.54
C ASN A 44 -5.98 14.53 7.10
N MET A 45 -5.11 14.10 6.17
CA MET A 45 -5.45 13.89 4.76
C MET A 45 -6.44 12.73 4.56
N ILE A 46 -6.21 11.60 5.24
CA ILE A 46 -7.04 10.39 5.12
C ILE A 46 -8.16 10.31 6.18
N HIS A 47 -8.20 11.27 7.13
CA HIS A 47 -9.13 11.30 8.25
C HIS A 47 -9.07 10.06 9.15
N ILE A 48 -7.90 9.42 9.27
CA ILE A 48 -7.64 8.25 10.11
C ILE A 48 -6.46 8.56 11.02
N ARG A 49 -6.62 8.31 12.34
CA ARG A 49 -5.58 8.51 13.33
C ARG A 49 -5.10 7.18 13.89
N PRO A 50 -3.88 6.74 13.56
CA PRO A 50 -3.31 5.52 14.14
C PRO A 50 -3.09 5.69 15.64
N THR A 51 -3.20 4.60 16.38
CA THR A 51 -2.90 4.54 17.81
C THR A 51 -1.38 4.47 18.03
N VAL A 52 -0.84 5.34 18.88
CA VAL A 52 0.59 5.23 19.27
C VAL A 52 0.77 4.02 20.19
N ALA A 53 1.65 3.11 19.79
CA ALA A 53 1.88 1.85 20.53
C ALA A 53 3.31 1.33 20.34
N ASP A 54 3.72 0.41 21.21
CA ASP A 54 4.89 -0.43 20.99
C ASP A 54 4.60 -1.46 19.88
N LEU A 55 5.18 -1.24 18.70
CA LEU A 55 4.92 -2.06 17.52
C LEU A 55 5.38 -3.51 17.67
N ARG A 56 6.41 -3.79 18.50
CA ARG A 56 6.83 -5.16 18.81
C ARG A 56 5.76 -5.91 19.60
N THR A 57 5.14 -5.24 20.56
CA THR A 57 4.01 -5.81 21.33
C THR A 57 2.82 -6.08 20.42
N ILE A 58 2.50 -5.16 19.50
CA ILE A 58 1.41 -5.37 18.52
C ILE A 58 1.73 -6.56 17.61
N ALA A 59 2.91 -6.59 16.99
CA ALA A 59 3.33 -7.66 16.07
C ALA A 59 3.43 -9.04 16.77
N ALA A 60 3.66 -9.07 18.08
CA ALA A 60 3.67 -10.31 18.86
C ALA A 60 2.26 -10.86 19.10
N SER A 61 1.25 -9.98 19.13
CA SER A 61 -0.14 -10.33 19.48
C SER A 61 -1.07 -10.49 18.27
N GLN A 62 -0.74 -9.86 17.14
CA GLN A 62 -1.61 -9.79 15.96
C GLN A 62 -0.80 -9.95 14.66
N PRO A 63 -1.36 -10.60 13.63
CA PRO A 63 -0.77 -10.63 12.30
C PRO A 63 -0.71 -9.23 11.67
N VAL A 64 0.44 -8.89 11.10
CA VAL A 64 0.66 -7.64 10.36
C VAL A 64 0.34 -7.85 8.89
N VAL A 65 -0.50 -6.99 8.32
CA VAL A 65 -0.96 -7.06 6.93
C VAL A 65 -0.29 -6.02 6.02
N GLN A 66 0.12 -4.88 6.58
CA GLN A 66 0.82 -3.81 5.86
C GLN A 66 1.70 -3.02 6.81
N MET A 67 2.79 -2.48 6.30
CA MET A 67 3.67 -1.57 7.03
C MET A 67 3.89 -0.31 6.20
N CYS A 68 3.84 0.85 6.85
CA CYS A 68 3.90 2.13 6.16
C CYS A 68 4.90 3.06 6.84
N PRO A 69 6.16 3.09 6.38
CA PRO A 69 7.16 4.04 6.86
C PRO A 69 6.89 5.46 6.34
N TYR A 70 7.02 6.43 7.21
CA TYR A 70 6.93 7.87 6.89
C TYR A 70 8.32 8.41 6.49
N ILE A 71 8.78 8.00 5.33
CA ILE A 71 10.12 8.32 4.80
C ILE A 71 10.04 9.10 3.49
N SER A 72 11.11 9.86 3.20
CA SER A 72 11.31 10.51 1.89
C SER A 72 11.67 9.48 0.81
N VAL A 73 11.52 9.90 -0.45
CA VAL A 73 11.88 9.08 -1.63
C VAL A 73 13.36 8.66 -1.59
N ASP A 74 14.25 9.54 -1.11
CA ASP A 74 15.70 9.28 -1.08
C ASP A 74 16.08 8.10 -0.16
N LEU A 75 15.33 7.87 0.92
CA LEU A 75 15.61 6.80 1.87
C LEU A 75 15.04 5.44 1.44
N GLU A 76 14.09 5.42 0.51
CA GLU A 76 13.41 4.20 0.07
C GLU A 76 14.37 3.12 -0.46
N PRO A 77 15.34 3.41 -1.37
CA PRO A 77 16.24 2.38 -1.89
C PRO A 77 17.03 1.68 -0.78
N GLU A 78 17.48 2.44 0.22
CA GLU A 78 18.24 1.90 1.35
C GLU A 78 17.38 0.95 2.20
N ILE A 79 16.15 1.36 2.54
CA ILE A 79 15.21 0.54 3.32
C ILE A 79 14.81 -0.70 2.52
N MET A 80 14.42 -0.55 1.26
CA MET A 80 13.93 -1.66 0.43
C MET A 80 15.03 -2.67 0.07
N SER A 81 16.30 -2.25 0.01
CA SER A 81 17.42 -3.17 -0.22
C SER A 81 17.56 -4.25 0.86
N GLN A 82 17.03 -3.98 2.05
CA GLN A 82 17.07 -4.86 3.22
C GLN A 82 15.82 -5.72 3.38
N LEU A 83 14.87 -5.61 2.45
CA LEU A 83 13.58 -6.29 2.47
C LEU A 83 13.35 -7.05 1.15
N PRO A 84 14.11 -8.12 0.87
CA PRO A 84 14.13 -8.79 -0.44
C PRO A 84 12.79 -9.40 -0.85
N ASP A 85 11.92 -9.72 0.11
CA ASP A 85 10.60 -10.32 -0.14
C ASP A 85 9.46 -9.29 -0.16
N CYS A 86 9.79 -8.00 -0.11
CA CYS A 86 8.84 -6.91 -0.11
C CYS A 86 8.93 -6.05 -1.37
N VAL A 87 7.86 -5.31 -1.62
CA VAL A 87 7.80 -4.23 -2.60
C VAL A 87 7.30 -2.95 -1.93
N GLY A 88 7.90 -1.82 -2.33
CA GLY A 88 7.44 -0.49 -1.94
C GLY A 88 6.49 0.08 -2.98
N SER A 89 5.48 0.79 -2.54
CA SER A 89 4.63 1.61 -3.41
C SER A 89 4.33 2.95 -2.75
N ARG A 90 4.17 4.01 -3.56
CA ARG A 90 3.88 5.36 -3.08
C ARG A 90 2.68 5.95 -3.80
N TRP A 91 1.95 6.74 -3.06
CA TRP A 91 0.94 7.66 -3.59
C TRP A 91 1.22 9.12 -3.15
N ILE A 92 2.22 9.33 -2.26
CA ILE A 92 2.72 10.64 -1.82
C ILE A 92 4.22 10.54 -1.46
N GLU A 93 4.97 11.65 -1.58
CA GLU A 93 6.44 11.66 -1.40
C GLU A 93 6.93 11.31 0.02
N THR A 94 6.13 11.58 1.05
CA THR A 94 6.54 11.43 2.46
C THR A 94 6.07 10.16 3.13
N PHE A 95 5.42 9.28 2.37
CA PHE A 95 4.78 8.07 2.88
C PHE A 95 4.85 6.97 1.83
N MET A 96 5.15 5.75 2.22
CA MET A 96 5.12 4.60 1.34
C MET A 96 4.42 3.41 2.01
N ASP A 97 3.92 2.53 1.18
CA ASP A 97 3.40 1.23 1.59
C ASP A 97 4.46 0.16 1.33
N ILE A 98 4.76 -0.67 2.33
CA ILE A 98 5.52 -1.90 2.17
C ILE A 98 4.53 -3.06 2.10
N ASN A 99 4.56 -3.80 0.99
CA ASN A 99 3.72 -4.95 0.74
C ASN A 99 4.59 -6.19 0.47
N LEU A 100 4.04 -7.38 0.67
CA LEU A 100 4.70 -8.62 0.25
C LEU A 100 4.76 -8.70 -1.28
N LYS A 101 5.84 -9.21 -1.84
CA LYS A 101 5.94 -9.51 -3.27
C LYS A 101 4.81 -10.44 -3.70
N GLY A 102 4.19 -10.12 -4.83
CA GLY A 102 3.06 -10.88 -5.38
C GLY A 102 1.73 -10.66 -4.62
N VAL A 103 1.69 -9.72 -3.68
CA VAL A 103 0.45 -9.27 -3.02
C VAL A 103 0.15 -7.86 -3.50
N ASP A 104 -0.83 -7.76 -4.38
CA ASP A 104 -1.29 -6.51 -4.97
C ASP A 104 -2.82 -6.48 -5.07
N LYS A 105 -3.37 -5.40 -5.62
CA LYS A 105 -4.81 -5.25 -5.79
C LYS A 105 -5.38 -6.27 -6.78
N SER A 106 -4.62 -6.69 -7.80
CA SER A 106 -5.07 -7.70 -8.76
C SER A 106 -5.31 -9.04 -8.09
N LEU A 107 -4.39 -9.49 -7.23
CA LEU A 107 -4.59 -10.70 -6.42
C LEU A 107 -5.83 -10.58 -5.54
N GLY A 108 -6.08 -9.40 -4.95
CA GLY A 108 -7.27 -9.15 -4.14
C GLY A 108 -8.55 -9.31 -4.96
N VAL A 109 -8.60 -8.70 -6.14
CA VAL A 109 -9.73 -8.84 -7.08
C VAL A 109 -9.93 -10.30 -7.49
N GLU A 110 -8.85 -11.01 -7.87
CA GLU A 110 -8.91 -12.43 -8.24
C GLU A 110 -9.53 -13.29 -7.12
N GLN A 111 -9.15 -13.07 -5.86
CA GLN A 111 -9.71 -13.81 -4.74
C GLN A 111 -11.21 -13.55 -4.55
N VAL A 112 -11.66 -12.29 -4.69
CA VAL A 112 -13.07 -11.93 -4.61
C VAL A 112 -13.86 -12.54 -5.78
N MET A 113 -13.34 -12.43 -7.00
CA MET A 113 -13.96 -13.02 -8.19
C MET A 113 -14.12 -14.53 -8.03
N ARG A 114 -13.06 -15.23 -7.60
CA ARG A 114 -13.09 -16.67 -7.33
C ARG A 114 -14.12 -17.05 -6.27
N TYR A 115 -14.21 -16.26 -5.20
CA TYR A 115 -15.20 -16.51 -4.12
C TYR A 115 -16.65 -16.47 -4.65
N TYR A 116 -16.94 -15.56 -5.58
CA TYR A 116 -18.26 -15.45 -6.21
C TYR A 116 -18.45 -16.34 -7.45
N GLY A 117 -17.46 -17.13 -7.83
CA GLY A 117 -17.52 -18.04 -8.99
C GLY A 117 -17.29 -17.35 -10.35
N PHE A 118 -16.68 -16.17 -10.32
CA PHE A 118 -16.27 -15.42 -11.52
C PHE A 118 -14.76 -15.54 -11.79
N THR A 119 -14.36 -15.08 -12.95
CA THR A 119 -12.95 -15.02 -13.41
C THR A 119 -12.55 -13.58 -13.72
N MET A 120 -11.26 -13.30 -13.83
CA MET A 120 -10.75 -11.99 -14.25
C MET A 120 -11.22 -11.58 -15.65
N ALA A 121 -11.57 -12.56 -16.49
CA ALA A 121 -12.18 -12.32 -17.81
C ALA A 121 -13.61 -11.71 -17.76
N GLU A 122 -14.20 -11.63 -16.58
CA GLU A 122 -15.52 -11.04 -16.31
C GLU A 122 -15.42 -9.79 -15.44
N ALA A 123 -14.17 -9.34 -15.14
CA ALA A 123 -13.90 -8.18 -14.28
C ALA A 123 -13.73 -6.90 -15.11
N MET A 124 -14.21 -5.80 -14.57
CA MET A 124 -13.85 -4.44 -14.98
C MET A 124 -13.18 -3.74 -13.80
N ALA A 125 -12.02 -3.13 -14.02
CA ALA A 125 -11.26 -2.44 -12.99
C ALA A 125 -11.03 -0.97 -13.36
N PHE A 126 -11.16 -0.09 -12.37
CA PHE A 126 -10.86 1.34 -12.48
C PHE A 126 -9.70 1.68 -11.55
N GLY A 127 -8.77 2.52 -12.01
CA GLY A 127 -7.62 2.91 -11.21
C GLY A 127 -7.07 4.29 -11.57
N ASP A 128 -6.39 4.93 -10.62
CA ASP A 128 -5.71 6.22 -10.80
C ASP A 128 -4.28 6.23 -10.25
N GLY A 129 -3.95 5.34 -9.30
CA GLY A 129 -2.65 5.22 -8.67
C GLY A 129 -1.76 4.13 -9.29
N GLY A 130 -0.44 4.23 -9.08
CA GLY A 130 0.51 3.22 -9.55
C GLY A 130 0.28 1.82 -8.96
N ASN A 131 -0.30 1.73 -7.77
CA ASN A 131 -0.69 0.49 -7.12
C ASN A 131 -1.93 -0.18 -7.75
N ASP A 132 -2.66 0.51 -8.65
CA ASP A 132 -3.79 -0.03 -9.40
C ASP A 132 -3.36 -0.69 -10.73
N LEU A 133 -2.11 -0.45 -11.15
CA LEU A 133 -1.60 -0.92 -12.45
C LEU A 133 -1.80 -2.44 -12.67
N PRO A 134 -1.48 -3.33 -11.72
CA PRO A 134 -1.74 -4.76 -11.91
C PRO A 134 -3.23 -5.06 -12.09
N MET A 135 -4.09 -4.45 -11.29
CA MET A 135 -5.54 -4.66 -11.33
C MET A 135 -6.16 -4.19 -12.66
N VAL A 136 -5.75 -3.00 -13.14
CA VAL A 136 -6.24 -2.45 -14.42
C VAL A 136 -5.74 -3.29 -15.61
N ARG A 137 -4.50 -3.77 -15.57
CA ARG A 137 -3.92 -4.63 -16.61
C ARG A 137 -4.55 -6.00 -16.70
N ASP A 138 -4.85 -6.63 -15.54
CA ASP A 138 -5.24 -8.03 -15.46
C ASP A 138 -6.76 -8.23 -15.56
N ALA A 139 -7.58 -7.19 -15.42
CA ALA A 139 -9.02 -7.25 -15.66
C ALA A 139 -9.36 -7.39 -17.15
N ALA A 140 -10.53 -7.97 -17.47
CA ALA A 140 -11.01 -8.04 -18.85
C ALA A 140 -11.23 -6.67 -19.48
N VAL A 141 -11.57 -5.68 -18.65
CA VAL A 141 -11.67 -4.28 -19.06
C VAL A 141 -10.94 -3.44 -18.00
N GLY A 142 -9.82 -2.87 -18.38
CA GLY A 142 -9.06 -1.95 -17.55
C GLY A 142 -9.38 -0.50 -17.90
N VAL A 143 -9.71 0.30 -16.91
CA VAL A 143 -10.07 1.71 -17.08
C VAL A 143 -9.16 2.59 -16.23
N ALA A 144 -8.36 3.45 -16.88
CA ALA A 144 -7.54 4.45 -16.21
C ALA A 144 -8.31 5.75 -16.01
N MET A 145 -8.23 6.35 -14.83
CA MET A 145 -8.79 7.67 -14.58
C MET A 145 -8.01 8.76 -15.34
N GLY A 146 -8.67 9.86 -15.71
CA GLY A 146 -8.04 10.97 -16.40
C GLY A 146 -6.88 11.63 -15.63
N ASN A 147 -6.89 11.56 -14.31
CA ASN A 147 -5.81 12.01 -13.41
C ASN A 147 -4.73 10.95 -13.15
N ALA A 148 -4.84 9.74 -13.72
CA ALA A 148 -3.85 8.67 -13.54
C ALA A 148 -2.49 9.03 -14.16
N CYS A 149 -1.42 8.35 -13.69
CA CYS A 149 -0.10 8.46 -14.29
C CYS A 149 -0.05 7.90 -15.72
N ALA A 150 0.96 8.30 -16.49
CA ALA A 150 1.09 7.90 -17.89
C ALA A 150 1.16 6.37 -18.08
N GLU A 151 1.83 5.67 -17.16
CA GLU A 151 1.99 4.22 -17.20
C GLU A 151 0.65 3.51 -17.05
N LEU A 152 -0.18 3.95 -16.09
CA LEU A 152 -1.52 3.38 -15.89
C LEU A 152 -2.45 3.65 -17.06
N LYS A 153 -2.39 4.87 -17.63
CA LYS A 153 -3.14 5.21 -18.85
C LYS A 153 -2.74 4.36 -20.06
N ALA A 154 -1.46 4.01 -20.15
CA ALA A 154 -0.97 3.14 -21.22
C ALA A 154 -1.38 1.68 -21.05
N ALA A 155 -1.68 1.24 -19.84
CA ALA A 155 -2.11 -0.12 -19.53
C ALA A 155 -3.62 -0.33 -19.61
N GLY A 156 -4.42 0.75 -19.48
CA GLY A 156 -5.88 0.68 -19.55
C GLY A 156 -6.42 0.60 -20.97
N ASP A 157 -7.53 -0.10 -21.15
CA ASP A 157 -8.27 -0.16 -22.42
C ASP A 157 -9.02 1.16 -22.69
N TYR A 158 -9.41 1.86 -21.62
CA TYR A 158 -10.13 3.12 -21.68
C TYR A 158 -9.56 4.13 -20.71
N ILE A 159 -9.76 5.41 -21.01
CA ILE A 159 -9.40 6.52 -20.12
C ILE A 159 -10.67 7.35 -19.88
N THR A 160 -11.02 7.58 -18.62
CA THR A 160 -12.15 8.46 -18.25
C THR A 160 -11.71 9.93 -18.24
N ALA A 161 -12.62 10.84 -17.89
CA ALA A 161 -12.26 12.17 -17.44
C ALA A 161 -11.51 12.13 -16.09
N SER A 162 -10.98 13.26 -15.63
CA SER A 162 -10.39 13.35 -14.29
C SER A 162 -11.45 13.14 -13.20
N VAL A 163 -11.03 12.73 -12.00
CA VAL A 163 -11.90 12.67 -10.82
C VAL A 163 -12.61 14.02 -10.55
N ASP A 164 -11.92 15.14 -10.83
CA ASP A 164 -12.49 16.49 -10.68
C ASP A 164 -13.53 16.85 -11.77
N ASP A 165 -13.55 16.11 -12.86
CA ASP A 165 -14.43 16.29 -14.02
C ASP A 165 -15.48 15.15 -14.15
N ASN A 166 -15.78 14.46 -13.06
CA ASN A 166 -16.70 13.31 -12.99
C ASN A 166 -16.29 12.12 -13.88
N GLY A 167 -15.00 11.86 -13.93
CA GLY A 167 -14.42 10.70 -14.62
C GLY A 167 -14.65 9.37 -13.93
#